data_841b124e69f0a0bb5479f4c9ab72ccdd
#
_entry.id   841b124e69f0a0bb5479f4c9ab72ccdd
#
_cell.length_a   1.000
_cell.length_b   1.000
_cell.length_c   1.000
_cell.angle_alpha   90.00
_cell.angle_beta   90.00
_cell.angle_gamma   90.00
#
_symmetry.space_group_name_H-M   'P 1'
#
loop_
_entity.id
_entity.type
_entity.pdbx_description
1 polymer ?
#
loop_
_entity_poly.entity_id
_entity_poly.type
_entity_poly.pdbx_seq_one_letter_code
_entity_poly.pdbx_strand_id
1 'polypeptide(L)'
;MFRFSIAALQLIELFTSSLVHLLFGLYIFSSAVAGDLSLALNDLFFKSNVEPSIRDEQFIGSPAADNDLPPIVLVHGIFGFGKGRLGGLSYFAGAEKKDEKVLVPDLGSLTSIYDRARELFYYLKGGQVDYGEEHSKAYGHSQFGRTYEQGHYPIWDEDHPIHFVGHSAGAQVIRALQQMLADKAFRGHENTSESWVLSVTSLSGAFNGTTRAYLDGMQQDDGKSMKSKSGIWGLIDCLVGNSGPFTSGDWILPDLTIQGAMRLNSRLNTFPSTYYFSYATKRTKKFMGFTVPSNIQGVHPLLFIRVLQMSQWKHPPDVPPPFKGYRDEDWWDNDGALNTISMTHPRIPVEHPSRFVVEDSECQPLQTGIWYYKIVEGDHILFIVNRERAGVQFDVIYDSIFERCRKHAFRKVPTMPDHANSGN
;
A
#
# COMPACT_ATOMS: atom_id res chain seq x y z
N MET A 1 3.34 -41.84 1.94
CA MET A 1 4.59 -41.15 1.64
C MET A 1 4.39 -39.67 1.32
N PHE A 2 3.51 -39.27 0.42
CA PHE A 2 3.29 -37.86 0.03
C PHE A 2 2.86 -36.92 1.20
N ARG A 3 2.01 -37.37 2.12
CA ARG A 3 1.58 -36.59 3.30
C ARG A 3 2.71 -36.32 4.30
N PHE A 4 3.63 -37.26 4.44
CA PHE A 4 4.82 -37.09 5.30
C PHE A 4 5.79 -36.06 4.71
N SER A 5 5.96 -36.04 3.39
CA SER A 5 6.81 -35.05 2.71
C SER A 5 6.24 -33.63 2.83
N ILE A 6 4.91 -33.47 2.75
CA ILE A 6 4.25 -32.18 2.94
C ILE A 6 4.39 -31.69 4.39
N ALA A 7 4.19 -32.57 5.37
CA ALA A 7 4.36 -32.22 6.77
C ALA A 7 5.83 -31.84 7.12
N ALA A 8 6.80 -32.55 6.53
CA ALA A 8 8.21 -32.21 6.70
C ALA A 8 8.56 -30.86 6.06
N LEU A 9 8.00 -30.56 4.87
CA LEU A 9 8.18 -29.25 4.21
C LEU A 9 7.53 -28.12 5.04
N GLN A 10 6.37 -28.35 5.63
CA GLN A 10 5.70 -27.38 6.50
C GLN A 10 6.50 -27.13 7.79
N LEU A 11 7.12 -28.15 8.36
CA LEU A 11 8.01 -28.01 9.52
C LEU A 11 9.29 -27.23 9.17
N ILE A 12 9.91 -27.50 8.02
CA ILE A 12 11.07 -26.76 7.52
C ILE A 12 10.67 -25.31 7.24
N GLU A 13 9.51 -25.08 6.65
CA GLU A 13 8.98 -23.73 6.41
C GLU A 13 8.78 -22.98 7.74
N LEU A 14 8.12 -23.59 8.71
CA LEU A 14 7.89 -22.98 10.01
C LEU A 14 9.21 -22.62 10.70
N PHE A 15 10.18 -23.52 10.66
CA PHE A 15 11.51 -23.28 11.26
C PHE A 15 12.27 -22.18 10.51
N THR A 16 12.29 -22.25 9.17
CA THR A 16 13.00 -21.26 8.34
C THR A 16 12.33 -19.88 8.43
N SER A 17 11.01 -19.82 8.40
CA SER A 17 10.24 -18.58 8.58
C SER A 17 10.50 -17.99 9.96
N SER A 18 10.48 -18.79 11.01
CA SER A 18 10.77 -18.34 12.38
C SER A 18 12.20 -17.84 12.53
N LEU A 19 13.16 -18.52 11.95
CA LEU A 19 14.57 -18.10 11.97
C LEU A 19 14.80 -16.80 11.20
N VAL A 20 14.17 -16.66 10.04
CA VAL A 20 14.26 -15.42 9.24
C VAL A 20 13.59 -14.26 9.95
N HIS A 21 12.45 -14.46 10.56
CA HIS A 21 11.78 -13.42 11.36
C HIS A 21 12.60 -13.04 12.58
N LEU A 22 13.25 -14.00 13.23
CA LEU A 22 14.15 -13.73 14.35
C LEU A 22 15.38 -12.92 13.89
N LEU A 23 16.03 -13.32 12.79
CA LEU A 23 17.20 -12.62 12.26
C LEU A 23 16.84 -11.23 11.73
N PHE A 24 15.69 -11.07 11.10
CA PHE A 24 15.18 -9.78 10.65
C PHE A 24 14.80 -8.89 11.84
N GLY A 25 14.15 -9.44 12.87
CA GLY A 25 13.89 -8.76 14.12
C GLY A 25 15.16 -8.32 14.86
N LEU A 26 16.17 -9.17 14.92
CA LEU A 26 17.50 -8.84 15.49
C LEU A 26 18.22 -7.77 14.66
N TYR A 27 18.13 -7.82 13.34
CA TYR A 27 18.70 -6.80 12.45
C TYR A 27 18.02 -5.44 12.67
N ILE A 28 16.68 -5.38 12.71
CA ILE A 28 15.93 -4.16 12.99
C ILE A 28 16.23 -3.63 14.39
N PHE A 29 16.24 -4.52 15.40
CA PHE A 29 16.56 -4.15 16.77
C PHE A 29 18.00 -3.58 16.89
N SER A 30 18.97 -4.24 16.28
CA SER A 30 20.36 -3.77 16.31
C SER A 30 20.53 -2.46 15.53
N SER A 31 19.78 -2.26 14.44
CA SER A 31 19.79 -1.01 13.67
C SER A 31 19.14 0.14 14.43
N ALA A 32 18.04 -0.12 15.16
CA ALA A 32 17.39 0.87 16.02
C ALA A 32 18.31 1.25 17.20
N VAL A 33 18.88 0.26 17.90
CA VAL A 33 19.83 0.50 18.99
C VAL A 33 21.07 1.25 18.50
N ALA A 34 21.60 0.92 17.32
CA ALA A 34 22.73 1.64 16.74
C ALA A 34 22.37 3.06 16.35
N GLY A 35 21.15 3.30 15.86
CA GLY A 35 20.61 4.64 15.58
C GLY A 35 20.48 5.48 16.84
N ASP A 36 19.85 4.94 17.88
CA ASP A 36 19.68 5.63 19.18
C ASP A 36 21.02 5.86 19.87
N LEU A 37 21.94 4.89 19.80
CA LEU A 37 23.31 5.02 20.33
C LEU A 37 24.11 6.10 19.57
N SER A 38 23.98 6.15 18.26
CA SER A 38 24.61 7.16 17.41
C SER A 38 24.09 8.57 17.73
N LEU A 39 22.80 8.72 17.93
CA LEU A 39 22.19 10.00 18.36
C LEU A 39 22.65 10.38 19.77
N ALA A 40 22.67 9.46 20.73
CA ALA A 40 23.14 9.69 22.08
C ALA A 40 24.64 10.02 22.15
N LEU A 41 25.45 9.37 21.33
CA LEU A 41 26.89 9.68 21.21
C LEU A 41 27.11 11.03 20.53
N ASN A 42 26.32 11.37 19.51
CA ASN A 42 26.38 12.67 18.85
C ASN A 42 26.03 13.81 19.84
N ASP A 43 24.99 13.61 20.65
CA ASP A 43 24.63 14.55 21.75
C ASP A 43 25.70 14.66 22.81
N LEU A 44 26.39 13.57 23.16
CA LEU A 44 27.44 13.55 24.18
C LEU A 44 28.76 14.19 23.69
N PHE A 45 29.15 13.95 22.46
CA PHE A 45 30.46 14.35 21.94
C PHE A 45 30.46 15.63 21.11
N PHE A 46 29.31 16.07 20.61
CA PHE A 46 29.19 17.25 19.76
C PHE A 46 28.30 18.35 20.33
N LYS A 47 28.12 18.39 21.66
CA LYS A 47 27.46 19.49 22.37
C LYS A 47 28.35 20.73 22.32
N SER A 48 28.53 21.34 21.17
CA SER A 48 29.00 22.70 21.00
C SER A 48 27.99 23.47 20.15
N ASN A 49 27.18 24.29 20.78
CA ASN A 49 26.54 25.53 20.32
C ASN A 49 26.05 25.62 18.85
N VAL A 50 25.48 24.53 18.33
CA VAL A 50 24.63 24.59 17.16
C VAL A 50 23.35 23.91 17.59
N GLU A 51 22.25 24.66 17.65
CA GLU A 51 20.92 24.04 17.75
C GLU A 51 20.84 22.89 16.79
N PRO A 52 20.38 21.69 17.23
CA PRO A 52 20.12 20.60 16.32
C PRO A 52 18.94 21.05 15.45
N SER A 53 19.23 21.67 14.32
CA SER A 53 18.26 21.65 13.27
C SER A 53 18.15 20.19 12.84
N ILE A 54 17.29 19.43 13.52
CA ILE A 54 16.53 18.38 12.86
C ILE A 54 15.81 19.15 11.75
N ARG A 55 16.47 19.22 10.62
CA ARG A 55 15.80 19.52 9.37
C ARG A 55 14.96 18.28 9.07
N ASP A 56 13.82 18.17 9.74
CA ASP A 56 12.60 17.94 9.00
C ASP A 56 12.73 18.90 7.83
N GLU A 57 12.94 18.38 6.64
CA GLU A 57 12.83 19.18 5.42
C GLU A 57 11.39 19.66 5.36
N GLN A 58 11.11 20.69 6.17
CA GLN A 58 9.93 21.51 6.06
C GLN A 58 10.04 22.17 4.70
N PHE A 59 9.11 21.88 3.84
CA PHE A 59 8.78 22.72 2.71
C PHE A 59 8.32 24.08 3.25
N ILE A 60 9.29 24.93 3.67
CA ILE A 60 9.02 26.36 3.86
C ILE A 60 8.95 26.91 2.44
N GLY A 61 7.73 27.20 2.00
CA GLY A 61 7.48 27.83 0.73
C GLY A 61 8.31 29.12 0.58
N SER A 62 9.33 29.07 -0.27
CA SER A 62 9.85 30.29 -0.88
C SER A 62 8.79 30.81 -1.86
N PRO A 63 8.50 32.11 -1.82
CA PRO A 63 7.55 32.68 -2.76
C PRO A 63 8.19 32.81 -4.14
N ALA A 64 7.47 32.26 -5.12
CA ALA A 64 7.57 32.51 -6.55
C ALA A 64 8.80 32.00 -7.30
N ALA A 65 8.64 30.84 -7.93
CA ALA A 65 8.93 30.59 -9.36
C ALA A 65 8.52 29.16 -9.72
N ASP A 66 7.54 29.00 -10.61
CA ASP A 66 7.26 27.83 -11.48
C ASP A 66 7.15 26.43 -10.82
N ASN A 67 6.64 26.32 -9.60
CA ASN A 67 6.66 25.12 -8.79
C ASN A 67 5.26 24.62 -8.38
N ASP A 68 4.30 24.70 -9.29
CA ASP A 68 2.89 24.34 -9.03
C ASP A 68 2.56 22.87 -9.38
N LEU A 69 3.58 22.01 -9.37
CA LEU A 69 3.35 20.60 -9.66
C LEU A 69 2.81 19.86 -8.42
N PRO A 70 1.73 19.08 -8.59
CA PRO A 70 1.17 18.27 -7.50
C PRO A 70 2.21 17.33 -6.89
N PRO A 71 2.25 17.15 -5.55
CA PRO A 71 3.14 16.18 -4.93
C PRO A 71 2.74 14.75 -5.30
N ILE A 72 3.74 13.85 -5.22
CA ILE A 72 3.54 12.41 -5.38
C ILE A 72 3.72 11.77 -4.01
N VAL A 73 2.67 11.08 -3.53
CA VAL A 73 2.68 10.43 -2.21
C VAL A 73 2.80 8.93 -2.38
N LEU A 74 3.91 8.35 -1.88
CA LEU A 74 4.18 6.92 -1.93
C LEU A 74 3.69 6.25 -0.65
N VAL A 75 2.65 5.42 -0.74
CA VAL A 75 1.98 4.78 0.40
C VAL A 75 2.40 3.33 0.51
N HIS A 76 3.08 2.98 1.61
CA HIS A 76 3.63 1.63 1.84
C HIS A 76 2.56 0.57 2.18
N GLY A 77 2.92 -0.70 1.98
CA GLY A 77 2.11 -1.87 2.31
C GLY A 77 2.23 -2.32 3.77
N ILE A 78 1.85 -3.59 4.02
CA ILE A 78 2.05 -4.25 5.31
C ILE A 78 3.55 -4.31 5.64
N PHE A 79 3.90 -4.19 6.92
CA PHE A 79 5.28 -4.10 7.42
C PHE A 79 6.11 -2.94 6.83
N GLY A 80 5.47 -2.04 6.13
CA GLY A 80 6.14 -0.87 5.58
C GLY A 80 6.40 0.21 6.63
N PHE A 81 7.19 1.19 6.21
CA PHE A 81 7.61 2.32 7.04
C PHE A 81 7.84 3.57 6.17
N GLY A 82 7.73 4.73 6.80
CA GLY A 82 7.97 6.02 6.17
C GLY A 82 9.45 6.44 6.14
N LYS A 83 9.70 7.60 5.55
CA LYS A 83 11.04 8.20 5.45
C LYS A 83 11.58 8.46 6.86
N GLY A 84 12.83 8.06 7.11
CA GLY A 84 13.56 8.34 8.34
C GLY A 84 13.32 7.40 9.51
N ARG A 85 12.31 6.53 9.49
CA ARG A 85 12.00 5.63 10.62
C ARG A 85 13.08 4.58 10.89
N LEU A 86 13.73 4.06 9.85
CA LEU A 86 14.78 3.04 9.95
C LEU A 86 16.13 3.58 9.45
N GLY A 87 16.55 4.74 9.95
CA GLY A 87 17.92 5.24 9.82
C GLY A 87 18.41 5.44 8.37
N GLY A 88 17.56 5.82 7.44
CA GLY A 88 17.92 6.06 6.05
C GLY A 88 17.63 4.90 5.10
N LEU A 89 17.09 3.79 5.59
CA LEU A 89 16.51 2.75 4.73
C LEU A 89 15.25 3.28 4.06
N SER A 90 15.11 3.01 2.77
CA SER A 90 13.93 3.36 2.00
C SER A 90 13.07 2.12 1.76
N TYR A 91 11.78 2.20 2.10
CA TYR A 91 10.82 1.16 1.74
C TYR A 91 10.67 1.06 0.22
N PHE A 92 10.66 2.20 -0.49
CA PHE A 92 10.54 2.27 -1.94
C PHE A 92 11.90 2.19 -2.67
N ALA A 93 12.94 1.68 -2.00
CA ALA A 93 14.26 1.43 -2.56
C ALA A 93 14.91 2.64 -3.26
N GLY A 94 14.62 3.84 -2.76
CA GLY A 94 15.16 5.10 -3.28
C GLY A 94 14.34 5.72 -4.42
N ALA A 95 13.19 5.15 -4.78
CA ALA A 95 12.32 5.76 -5.80
C ALA A 95 11.89 7.18 -5.42
N GLU A 96 11.74 7.46 -4.11
CA GLU A 96 11.40 8.78 -3.60
C GLU A 96 12.45 9.87 -3.90
N LYS A 97 13.64 9.47 -4.34
CA LYS A 97 14.72 10.41 -4.75
C LYS A 97 14.65 10.82 -6.22
N LYS A 98 13.75 10.20 -6.98
CA LYS A 98 13.60 10.48 -8.41
C LYS A 98 12.88 11.81 -8.69
N ASP A 99 12.22 12.37 -7.69
CA ASP A 99 11.49 13.64 -7.80
C ASP A 99 11.52 14.38 -6.46
N GLU A 100 11.67 15.70 -6.50
CA GLU A 100 11.82 16.54 -5.31
C GLU A 100 10.53 16.68 -4.50
N LYS A 101 9.37 16.49 -5.13
CA LYS A 101 8.04 16.61 -4.49
C LYS A 101 7.43 15.27 -4.13
N VAL A 102 8.24 14.34 -3.65
CA VAL A 102 7.78 13.03 -3.18
C VAL A 102 7.66 12.99 -1.67
N LEU A 103 6.50 12.59 -1.19
CA LEU A 103 6.21 12.35 0.22
C LEU A 103 6.09 10.84 0.49
N VAL A 104 6.64 10.39 1.62
CA VAL A 104 6.58 8.97 2.04
C VAL A 104 6.08 8.93 3.49
N PRO A 105 4.76 8.83 3.70
CA PRO A 105 4.15 8.79 5.03
C PRO A 105 4.57 7.55 5.81
N ASP A 106 4.74 7.72 7.12
CA ASP A 106 4.95 6.64 8.07
C ASP A 106 3.61 6.28 8.74
N LEU A 107 2.93 5.28 8.18
CA LEU A 107 1.63 4.80 8.65
C LEU A 107 1.78 3.57 9.53
N GLY A 108 0.74 3.21 10.25
CA GLY A 108 0.70 1.98 11.02
C GLY A 108 1.03 0.75 10.16
N SER A 109 2.05 -0.02 10.59
CA SER A 109 2.56 -1.15 9.78
C SER A 109 1.58 -2.31 9.69
N LEU A 110 0.75 -2.50 10.73
CA LEU A 110 -0.20 -3.62 10.89
C LEU A 110 -1.63 -3.15 11.16
N THR A 111 -1.88 -1.86 11.35
CA THR A 111 -3.23 -1.32 11.59
C THR A 111 -4.11 -1.51 10.37
N SER A 112 -5.43 -1.43 10.55
CA SER A 112 -6.43 -1.64 9.50
C SER A 112 -6.27 -0.65 8.34
N ILE A 113 -6.86 -0.98 7.21
CA ILE A 113 -6.94 -0.06 6.07
C ILE A 113 -7.64 1.24 6.46
N TYR A 114 -8.65 1.17 7.34
CA TYR A 114 -9.38 2.33 7.82
C TYR A 114 -8.49 3.27 8.62
N ASP A 115 -7.78 2.76 9.63
CA ASP A 115 -6.90 3.57 10.48
C ASP A 115 -5.76 4.21 9.69
N ARG A 116 -5.15 3.45 8.80
CA ARG A 116 -4.08 3.94 7.94
C ARG A 116 -4.55 5.05 6.99
N ALA A 117 -5.79 4.98 6.50
CA ALA A 117 -6.36 6.05 5.68
C ALA A 117 -6.54 7.34 6.49
N ARG A 118 -6.95 7.23 7.76
CA ARG A 118 -7.04 8.37 8.66
C ARG A 118 -5.66 8.96 8.99
N GLU A 119 -4.68 8.13 9.32
CA GLU A 119 -3.29 8.57 9.52
C GLU A 119 -2.75 9.31 8.30
N LEU A 120 -3.01 8.81 7.08
CA LEU A 120 -2.57 9.43 5.84
C LEU A 120 -3.18 10.82 5.64
N PHE A 121 -4.46 11.01 5.99
CA PHE A 121 -5.10 12.33 5.94
C PHE A 121 -4.40 13.34 6.83
N TYR A 122 -4.20 13.00 8.11
CA TYR A 122 -3.59 13.92 9.07
C TYR A 122 -2.09 14.11 8.82
N TYR A 123 -1.40 13.11 8.27
CA TYR A 123 -0.03 13.30 7.78
C TYR A 123 0.04 14.44 6.73
N LEU A 124 -0.92 14.50 5.83
CA LEU A 124 -0.95 15.51 4.76
C LEU A 124 -1.49 16.86 5.25
N LYS A 125 -2.63 16.88 5.93
CA LYS A 125 -3.30 18.11 6.34
C LYS A 125 -2.77 18.71 7.64
N GLY A 126 -2.21 17.89 8.51
CA GLY A 126 -1.88 18.29 9.89
C GLY A 126 -3.00 18.02 10.88
N GLY A 127 -2.72 18.24 12.15
CA GLY A 127 -3.65 18.01 13.25
C GLY A 127 -3.41 16.66 13.95
N GLN A 128 -4.22 16.37 14.94
CA GLN A 128 -4.19 15.10 15.66
C GLN A 128 -5.00 14.04 14.91
N VAL A 129 -4.41 12.87 14.70
CA VAL A 129 -5.11 11.73 14.10
C VAL A 129 -6.35 11.40 14.94
N ASP A 130 -7.52 11.46 14.32
CA ASP A 130 -8.80 11.05 14.91
C ASP A 130 -9.33 9.83 14.13
N TYR A 131 -9.29 8.66 14.77
CA TYR A 131 -9.77 7.41 14.22
C TYR A 131 -11.31 7.31 14.20
N GLY A 132 -12.00 8.27 14.83
CA GLY A 132 -13.45 8.32 14.98
C GLY A 132 -13.95 7.59 16.22
N GLU A 133 -14.89 8.23 16.94
CA GLU A 133 -15.39 7.73 18.23
C GLU A 133 -16.08 6.35 18.10
N GLU A 134 -16.94 6.18 17.11
CA GLU A 134 -17.68 4.93 16.90
C GLU A 134 -16.74 3.76 16.55
N HIS A 135 -15.78 4.01 15.64
CA HIS A 135 -14.80 3.02 15.22
C HIS A 135 -13.92 2.60 16.40
N SER A 136 -13.33 3.56 17.11
CA SER A 136 -12.47 3.30 18.26
C SER A 136 -13.15 2.53 19.38
N LYS A 137 -14.42 2.85 19.66
CA LYS A 137 -15.25 2.10 20.63
C LYS A 137 -15.54 0.69 20.15
N ALA A 138 -15.86 0.52 18.85
CA ALA A 138 -16.18 -0.79 18.29
C ALA A 138 -15.00 -1.77 18.34
N TYR A 139 -13.78 -1.24 18.18
CA TYR A 139 -12.56 -2.05 18.16
C TYR A 139 -11.70 -1.97 19.43
N GLY A 140 -12.07 -1.11 20.39
CA GLY A 140 -11.46 -1.05 21.73
C GLY A 140 -10.07 -0.44 21.76
N HIS A 141 -9.82 0.57 20.92
CA HIS A 141 -8.56 1.34 20.93
C HIS A 141 -8.80 2.85 21.17
N SER A 142 -7.72 3.60 21.28
CA SER A 142 -7.77 5.06 21.46
C SER A 142 -8.40 5.72 20.22
N GLN A 143 -9.28 6.71 20.44
CA GLN A 143 -9.83 7.53 19.37
C GLN A 143 -8.76 8.42 18.74
N PHE A 144 -7.82 8.92 19.54
CA PHE A 144 -6.80 9.86 19.09
C PHE A 144 -5.43 9.21 19.02
N GLY A 145 -4.73 9.47 17.92
CA GLY A 145 -3.38 9.02 17.65
C GLY A 145 -2.36 10.15 17.75
N ARG A 146 -1.29 10.04 16.95
CA ARG A 146 -0.21 11.02 16.91
C ARG A 146 -0.70 12.38 16.39
N THR A 147 0.01 13.45 16.76
CA THR A 147 -0.25 14.80 16.28
C THR A 147 0.81 15.19 15.26
N TYR A 148 0.37 15.76 14.15
CA TYR A 148 1.19 16.46 13.18
C TYR A 148 0.94 17.96 13.36
N GLU A 149 1.86 18.68 13.98
CA GLU A 149 1.70 20.12 14.24
C GLU A 149 1.49 20.90 12.95
N GLN A 150 2.27 20.53 11.91
CA GLN A 150 2.07 20.98 10.53
C GLN A 150 1.92 19.76 9.63
N GLY A 151 0.94 19.79 8.76
CA GLY A 151 0.82 18.78 7.72
C GLY A 151 1.95 18.88 6.69
N HIS A 152 2.27 17.77 6.06
CA HIS A 152 3.28 17.75 4.99
C HIS A 152 2.79 18.40 3.70
N TYR A 153 1.48 18.58 3.54
CA TYR A 153 0.85 19.31 2.44
C TYR A 153 -0.44 19.99 2.91
N PRO A 154 -0.37 21.00 3.78
CA PRO A 154 -1.54 21.60 4.44
C PRO A 154 -2.48 22.34 3.47
N ILE A 155 -1.99 22.78 2.31
CA ILE A 155 -2.77 23.42 1.24
C ILE A 155 -3.61 22.43 0.43
N TRP A 156 -3.54 21.12 0.72
CA TRP A 156 -4.24 20.07 -0.02
C TRP A 156 -5.74 20.35 -0.10
N ASP A 157 -6.22 20.58 -1.30
CA ASP A 157 -7.61 20.86 -1.64
C ASP A 157 -7.88 20.52 -3.12
N GLU A 158 -8.99 20.98 -3.67
CA GLU A 158 -9.38 20.73 -5.05
C GLU A 158 -8.46 21.43 -6.06
N ASP A 159 -7.91 22.59 -5.73
CA ASP A 159 -7.00 23.36 -6.58
C ASP A 159 -5.55 22.87 -6.45
N HIS A 160 -5.24 22.17 -5.36
CA HIS A 160 -3.93 21.61 -5.05
C HIS A 160 -4.01 20.08 -4.86
N PRO A 161 -4.42 19.31 -5.88
CA PRO A 161 -4.64 17.86 -5.75
C PRO A 161 -3.31 17.10 -5.69
N ILE A 162 -3.39 15.81 -5.32
CA ILE A 162 -2.24 14.91 -5.11
C ILE A 162 -2.26 13.73 -6.08
N HIS A 163 -1.08 13.27 -6.48
CA HIS A 163 -0.86 11.96 -7.08
C HIS A 163 -0.51 10.94 -6.00
N PHE A 164 -1.21 9.83 -5.95
CA PHE A 164 -0.89 8.74 -5.03
C PHE A 164 -0.32 7.52 -5.75
N VAL A 165 0.69 6.91 -5.14
CA VAL A 165 1.26 5.62 -5.57
C VAL A 165 1.24 4.69 -4.37
N GLY A 166 0.44 3.63 -4.41
CA GLY A 166 0.30 2.68 -3.30
C GLY A 166 0.86 1.31 -3.62
N HIS A 167 1.71 0.79 -2.73
CA HIS A 167 2.19 -0.58 -2.82
C HIS A 167 1.35 -1.51 -1.95
N SER A 168 0.95 -2.67 -2.51
CA SER A 168 0.25 -3.72 -1.75
C SER A 168 -1.03 -3.18 -1.09
N ALA A 169 -1.17 -3.33 0.23
CA ALA A 169 -2.26 -2.76 1.00
C ALA A 169 -2.35 -1.22 0.91
N GLY A 170 -1.24 -0.53 0.63
CA GLY A 170 -1.21 0.93 0.44
C GLY A 170 -2.16 1.41 -0.66
N ALA A 171 -2.40 0.61 -1.71
CA ALA A 171 -3.37 0.93 -2.74
C ALA A 171 -4.82 0.98 -2.20
N GLN A 172 -5.18 0.07 -1.28
CA GLN A 172 -6.49 0.11 -0.61
C GLN A 172 -6.60 1.24 0.40
N VAL A 173 -5.50 1.59 1.08
CA VAL A 173 -5.45 2.77 1.98
C VAL A 173 -5.79 4.04 1.22
N ILE A 174 -5.21 4.23 0.03
CA ILE A 174 -5.49 5.40 -0.82
C ILE A 174 -6.96 5.42 -1.25
N ARG A 175 -7.53 4.28 -1.67
CA ARG A 175 -8.95 4.19 -2.05
C ARG A 175 -9.87 4.50 -0.87
N ALA A 176 -9.54 3.98 0.32
CA ALA A 176 -10.29 4.25 1.54
C ALA A 176 -10.22 5.75 1.90
N LEU A 177 -9.03 6.36 1.82
CA LEU A 177 -8.87 7.80 2.00
C LEU A 177 -9.71 8.60 1.00
N GLN A 178 -9.66 8.25 -0.29
CA GLN A 178 -10.44 8.95 -1.31
C GLN A 178 -11.96 8.85 -1.06
N GLN A 179 -12.45 7.69 -0.62
CA GLN A 179 -13.85 7.54 -0.22
C GLN A 179 -14.18 8.40 1.01
N MET A 180 -13.30 8.40 2.03
CA MET A 180 -13.47 9.24 3.23
C MET A 180 -13.51 10.73 2.90
N LEU A 181 -12.75 11.19 1.89
CA LEU A 181 -12.80 12.56 1.41
C LEU A 181 -14.16 12.87 0.76
N ALA A 182 -14.68 11.96 -0.07
CA ALA A 182 -16.01 12.08 -0.70
C ALA A 182 -17.12 12.08 0.36
N ASP A 183 -17.01 11.23 1.37
CA ASP A 183 -17.98 11.09 2.47
C ASP A 183 -17.85 12.20 3.54
N LYS A 184 -16.85 13.12 3.39
CA LYS A 184 -16.58 14.20 4.37
C LYS A 184 -16.35 13.66 5.79
N ALA A 185 -15.62 12.55 5.90
CA ALA A 185 -15.48 11.79 7.14
C ALA A 185 -14.52 12.43 8.17
N PHE A 186 -13.90 13.54 7.85
CA PHE A 186 -12.89 14.21 8.69
C PHE A 186 -13.51 15.42 9.39
N ARG A 187 -13.74 15.30 10.68
CA ARG A 187 -14.30 16.35 11.51
C ARG A 187 -13.46 17.64 11.44
N GLY A 188 -14.10 18.76 11.17
CA GLY A 188 -13.42 20.05 10.97
C GLY A 188 -12.86 20.26 9.56
N HIS A 189 -13.09 19.31 8.65
CA HIS A 189 -12.70 19.35 7.24
C HIS A 189 -13.86 18.96 6.33
N GLU A 190 -15.01 19.59 6.49
CA GLU A 190 -16.27 19.27 5.78
C GLU A 190 -16.23 19.66 4.30
N ASN A 191 -15.21 20.39 3.85
CA ASN A 191 -14.99 20.78 2.46
C ASN A 191 -14.22 19.75 1.62
N THR A 192 -13.87 18.59 2.20
CA THR A 192 -13.15 17.54 1.46
C THR A 192 -13.93 17.00 0.27
N SER A 193 -13.22 16.56 -0.77
CA SER A 193 -13.78 16.00 -1.99
C SER A 193 -12.86 14.94 -2.56
N GLU A 194 -13.43 13.95 -3.26
CA GLU A 194 -12.67 12.96 -4.02
C GLU A 194 -11.79 13.57 -5.11
N SER A 195 -12.14 14.80 -5.58
CA SER A 195 -11.37 15.55 -6.59
C SER A 195 -9.99 16.01 -6.08
N TRP A 196 -9.74 15.96 -4.76
CA TRP A 196 -8.42 16.21 -4.17
C TRP A 196 -7.40 15.14 -4.56
N VAL A 197 -7.87 14.01 -5.15
CA VAL A 197 -7.03 12.92 -5.64
C VAL A 197 -7.00 12.96 -7.17
N LEU A 198 -5.88 13.38 -7.73
CA LEU A 198 -5.72 13.53 -9.17
C LEU A 198 -5.51 12.18 -9.87
N SER A 199 -4.63 11.34 -9.31
CA SER A 199 -4.42 9.98 -9.81
C SER A 199 -4.09 9.00 -8.70
N VAL A 200 -4.41 7.73 -8.92
CA VAL A 200 -4.05 6.59 -8.09
C VAL A 200 -3.28 5.59 -8.94
N THR A 201 -2.02 5.34 -8.59
CA THR A 201 -1.23 4.27 -9.19
C THR A 201 -1.02 3.16 -8.15
N SER A 202 -1.39 1.95 -8.50
CA SER A 202 -1.23 0.76 -7.68
C SER A 202 -0.04 -0.07 -8.13
N LEU A 203 0.85 -0.39 -7.21
CA LEU A 203 1.95 -1.33 -7.38
C LEU A 203 1.62 -2.59 -6.59
N SER A 204 1.28 -3.68 -7.26
CA SER A 204 0.84 -4.94 -6.63
C SER A 204 -0.26 -4.73 -5.58
N GLY A 205 -1.31 -3.96 -5.88
CA GLY A 205 -2.35 -3.56 -4.92
C GLY A 205 -3.29 -4.69 -4.51
N ALA A 206 -3.63 -4.77 -3.23
CA ALA A 206 -4.46 -5.83 -2.66
C ALA A 206 -5.97 -5.54 -2.83
N PHE A 207 -6.46 -5.32 -4.07
CA PHE A 207 -7.84 -4.89 -4.29
C PHE A 207 -8.90 -5.93 -3.93
N ASN A 208 -8.62 -7.21 -4.18
CA ASN A 208 -9.62 -8.27 -4.03
C ASN A 208 -9.25 -9.30 -2.96
N GLY A 209 -8.29 -8.96 -2.10
CA GLY A 209 -7.78 -9.86 -1.07
C GLY A 209 -6.78 -10.89 -1.60
N THR A 210 -6.41 -11.84 -0.77
CA THR A 210 -5.42 -12.86 -1.12
C THR A 210 -5.69 -14.19 -0.45
N THR A 211 -5.46 -15.28 -1.18
CA THR A 211 -5.48 -16.64 -0.62
C THR A 211 -4.38 -16.86 0.41
N ARG A 212 -3.31 -16.04 0.37
CA ARG A 212 -2.25 -16.08 1.37
C ARG A 212 -2.75 -15.81 2.79
N ALA A 213 -3.72 -14.92 2.97
CA ALA A 213 -4.28 -14.63 4.29
C ALA A 213 -4.80 -15.90 4.98
N TYR A 214 -5.38 -16.82 4.23
CA TYR A 214 -5.85 -18.11 4.76
C TYR A 214 -4.69 -19.09 5.02
N LEU A 215 -3.64 -19.06 4.20
CA LEU A 215 -2.41 -19.80 4.46
C LEU A 215 -1.70 -19.30 5.73
N ASP A 216 -1.82 -18.03 6.04
CA ASP A 216 -1.27 -17.39 7.24
C ASP A 216 -2.19 -17.53 8.46
N GLY A 217 -3.34 -18.24 8.36
CA GLY A 217 -4.16 -18.67 9.47
C GLY A 217 -5.53 -18.00 9.59
N MET A 218 -5.91 -17.09 8.70
CA MET A 218 -7.26 -16.53 8.67
C MET A 218 -8.29 -17.61 8.32
N GLN A 219 -9.48 -17.53 8.94
CA GLN A 219 -10.57 -18.44 8.64
C GLN A 219 -11.22 -18.11 7.29
N GLN A 220 -11.64 -19.14 6.57
CA GLN A 220 -12.26 -19.00 5.27
C GLN A 220 -13.77 -18.72 5.31
N ASP A 221 -14.42 -19.01 6.43
CA ASP A 221 -15.86 -18.85 6.62
C ASP A 221 -16.28 -17.40 6.84
N ASP A 222 -15.55 -16.64 7.68
CA ASP A 222 -15.88 -15.25 8.00
C ASP A 222 -14.86 -14.22 7.50
N GLY A 223 -13.61 -14.65 7.26
CA GLY A 223 -12.50 -13.76 6.88
C GLY A 223 -12.14 -12.73 7.96
N LYS A 224 -12.48 -13.00 9.23
CA LYS A 224 -12.21 -12.13 10.38
C LYS A 224 -11.42 -12.82 11.47
N SER A 225 -11.74 -14.09 11.72
CA SER A 225 -11.14 -14.86 12.81
C SER A 225 -9.85 -15.56 12.38
N MET A 226 -8.93 -15.76 13.31
CA MET A 226 -7.72 -16.58 13.10
C MET A 226 -7.84 -17.94 13.80
N LYS A 227 -7.34 -18.99 13.14
CA LYS A 227 -7.27 -20.36 13.71
C LYS A 227 -6.38 -20.45 14.95
N SER A 228 -5.36 -19.61 15.02
CA SER A 228 -4.44 -19.53 16.16
C SER A 228 -4.12 -18.06 16.43
N LYS A 229 -4.34 -17.63 17.65
CA LYS A 229 -3.80 -16.35 18.14
C LYS A 229 -2.32 -16.54 18.41
N SER A 230 -1.50 -16.66 17.37
CA SER A 230 -0.06 -16.68 17.58
C SER A 230 0.37 -15.29 18.03
N GLY A 231 0.93 -15.19 19.24
CA GLY A 231 1.47 -13.96 19.82
C GLY A 231 2.62 -13.35 19.03
N ILE A 232 3.06 -14.02 17.95
CA ILE A 232 4.06 -13.54 16.99
C ILE A 232 3.63 -12.21 16.36
N TRP A 233 2.37 -12.03 15.99
CA TRP A 233 1.89 -10.80 15.34
C TRP A 233 1.91 -9.61 16.29
N GLY A 234 1.54 -9.78 17.54
CA GLY A 234 1.66 -8.74 18.57
C GLY A 234 3.13 -8.39 18.90
N LEU A 235 4.02 -9.40 18.86
CA LEU A 235 5.46 -9.20 19.03
C LEU A 235 6.06 -8.42 17.83
N ILE A 236 5.63 -8.74 16.62
CA ILE A 236 6.07 -8.02 15.41
C ILE A 236 5.61 -6.56 15.47
N ASP A 237 4.38 -6.28 15.88
CA ASP A 237 3.90 -4.92 16.05
C ASP A 237 4.70 -4.14 17.10
N CYS A 238 5.03 -4.79 18.23
CA CYS A 238 5.90 -4.20 19.25
C CYS A 238 7.32 -3.92 18.74
N LEU A 239 7.85 -4.77 17.85
CA LEU A 239 9.20 -4.61 17.27
C LEU A 239 9.25 -3.61 16.11
N VAL A 240 8.18 -3.52 15.32
CA VAL A 240 8.07 -2.58 14.19
C VAL A 240 7.66 -1.18 14.67
N GLY A 241 7.26 -1.06 15.93
CA GLY A 241 7.13 0.20 16.68
C GLY A 241 5.81 0.94 16.50
N ASN A 242 5.49 1.72 17.50
CA ASN A 242 4.32 2.54 17.81
C ASN A 242 3.79 3.44 16.69
N SER A 243 3.35 2.89 15.58
CA SER A 243 2.79 3.70 14.49
C SER A 243 1.28 3.85 14.54
N GLY A 244 0.60 3.23 15.49
CA GLY A 244 -0.85 3.37 15.67
C GLY A 244 -1.38 2.42 16.74
N PRO A 245 -2.66 2.54 17.13
CA PRO A 245 -3.27 1.67 18.11
C PRO A 245 -3.53 0.28 17.48
N PHE A 246 -2.69 -0.69 17.81
CA PHE A 246 -2.90 -2.08 17.38
C PHE A 246 -3.86 -2.81 18.31
N THR A 247 -4.94 -3.33 17.77
CA THR A 247 -5.79 -4.31 18.43
C THR A 247 -5.99 -5.53 17.53
N SER A 248 -6.08 -6.72 18.12
CA SER A 248 -6.35 -7.94 17.34
C SER A 248 -7.74 -7.99 16.68
N GLY A 249 -8.58 -6.99 16.95
CA GLY A 249 -9.90 -6.83 16.34
C GLY A 249 -9.89 -5.87 15.15
N ASP A 250 -8.90 -4.96 15.08
CA ASP A 250 -8.77 -3.96 14.05
C ASP A 250 -7.36 -3.92 13.50
N TRP A 251 -7.06 -4.83 12.61
CA TRP A 251 -5.77 -4.93 11.96
C TRP A 251 -5.90 -5.36 10.50
N ILE A 252 -4.81 -5.28 9.78
CA ILE A 252 -4.81 -5.36 8.33
C ILE A 252 -5.16 -6.74 7.75
N LEU A 253 -4.86 -7.87 8.43
CA LEU A 253 -5.08 -9.19 7.84
C LEU A 253 -6.55 -9.52 7.52
N PRO A 254 -7.54 -9.19 8.37
CA PRO A 254 -8.95 -9.31 8.01
C PRO A 254 -9.32 -8.57 6.72
N ASP A 255 -8.71 -7.40 6.48
CA ASP A 255 -8.94 -6.61 5.27
C ASP A 255 -8.33 -7.24 4.02
N LEU A 256 -7.27 -8.03 4.19
CA LEU A 256 -6.57 -8.75 3.11
C LEU A 256 -7.19 -10.12 2.78
N THR A 257 -8.19 -10.59 3.52
CA THR A 257 -8.98 -11.75 3.09
C THR A 257 -9.87 -11.41 1.90
N ILE A 258 -10.30 -12.41 1.12
CA ILE A 258 -11.22 -12.16 0.00
C ILE A 258 -12.53 -11.54 0.53
N GLN A 259 -13.07 -12.05 1.63
CA GLN A 259 -14.28 -11.51 2.26
C GLN A 259 -14.07 -10.09 2.80
N GLY A 260 -12.89 -9.80 3.38
CA GLY A 260 -12.52 -8.47 3.85
C GLY A 260 -12.45 -7.47 2.70
N ALA A 261 -11.77 -7.84 1.63
CA ALA A 261 -11.69 -7.03 0.43
C ALA A 261 -13.07 -6.77 -0.22
N MET A 262 -13.96 -7.77 -0.21
CA MET A 262 -15.35 -7.59 -0.66
C MET A 262 -16.10 -6.57 0.21
N ARG A 263 -15.95 -6.66 1.54
CA ARG A 263 -16.55 -5.68 2.47
C ARG A 263 -16.02 -4.27 2.22
N LEU A 264 -14.73 -4.12 2.00
CA LEU A 264 -14.13 -2.82 1.63
C LEU A 264 -14.66 -2.34 0.29
N ASN A 265 -14.56 -3.13 -0.76
CA ASN A 265 -14.95 -2.75 -2.11
C ASN A 265 -16.45 -2.44 -2.25
N SER A 266 -17.32 -3.01 -1.40
CA SER A 266 -18.75 -2.64 -1.39
C SER A 266 -19.01 -1.20 -0.97
N ARG A 267 -18.03 -0.51 -0.39
CA ARG A 267 -18.08 0.87 0.10
C ARG A 267 -17.13 1.81 -0.64
N LEU A 268 -16.17 1.28 -1.39
CA LEU A 268 -15.13 2.06 -2.06
C LEU A 268 -15.43 2.21 -3.55
N ASN A 269 -15.64 3.43 -3.99
CA ASN A 269 -15.93 3.75 -5.39
C ASN A 269 -14.66 3.92 -6.24
N THR A 270 -14.85 3.88 -7.57
CA THR A 270 -13.93 4.44 -8.56
C THR A 270 -14.55 5.74 -9.05
N PHE A 271 -13.89 6.85 -8.81
CA PHE A 271 -14.46 8.19 -9.05
C PHE A 271 -14.18 8.66 -10.48
N PRO A 272 -15.16 9.30 -11.14
CA PRO A 272 -15.03 9.73 -12.53
C PRO A 272 -14.06 10.89 -12.75
N SER A 273 -13.61 11.56 -11.67
CA SER A 273 -12.66 12.68 -11.72
C SER A 273 -11.19 12.27 -11.63
N THR A 274 -10.90 10.98 -11.34
CA THR A 274 -9.55 10.50 -11.00
C THR A 274 -9.03 9.54 -12.05
N TYR A 275 -7.72 9.59 -12.33
CA TYR A 275 -7.02 8.62 -13.17
C TYR A 275 -6.53 7.43 -12.35
N TYR A 276 -6.75 6.20 -12.85
CA TYR A 276 -6.38 4.97 -12.13
C TYR A 276 -5.46 4.10 -12.95
N PHE A 277 -4.34 3.68 -12.34
CA PHE A 277 -3.36 2.78 -12.96
C PHE A 277 -3.01 1.63 -12.02
N SER A 278 -2.71 0.47 -12.58
CA SER A 278 -2.31 -0.69 -11.80
C SER A 278 -1.24 -1.52 -12.49
N TYR A 279 -0.19 -1.85 -11.74
CA TYR A 279 0.87 -2.78 -12.13
C TYR A 279 0.70 -4.04 -11.27
N ALA A 280 0.04 -5.06 -11.85
CA ALA A 280 -0.15 -6.36 -11.22
C ALA A 280 1.08 -7.23 -11.45
N THR A 281 1.66 -7.79 -10.40
CA THR A 281 2.80 -8.69 -10.51
C THR A 281 2.37 -10.14 -10.71
N LYS A 282 3.16 -10.89 -11.45
CA LYS A 282 2.97 -12.31 -11.68
C LYS A 282 4.32 -13.04 -11.68
N ARG A 283 4.44 -14.05 -10.82
CA ARG A 283 5.65 -14.87 -10.72
C ARG A 283 5.39 -16.34 -11.02
N THR A 284 4.33 -16.61 -11.73
CA THR A 284 3.88 -17.96 -12.08
C THR A 284 3.68 -18.11 -13.59
N LYS A 285 3.78 -19.36 -14.06
CA LYS A 285 3.45 -19.77 -15.43
C LYS A 285 2.73 -21.12 -15.43
N LYS A 286 2.01 -21.41 -16.50
CA LYS A 286 1.45 -22.74 -16.72
C LYS A 286 2.52 -23.67 -17.31
N PHE A 287 2.68 -24.84 -16.70
CA PHE A 287 3.58 -25.89 -17.16
C PHE A 287 2.89 -27.25 -16.96
N MET A 288 2.68 -28.01 -18.04
CA MET A 288 2.01 -29.33 -18.03
C MET A 288 0.66 -29.34 -17.25
N GLY A 289 -0.13 -28.26 -17.37
CA GLY A 289 -1.41 -28.10 -16.67
C GLY A 289 -1.33 -27.59 -15.23
N PHE A 290 -0.14 -27.47 -14.67
CA PHE A 290 0.10 -26.94 -13.32
C PHE A 290 0.53 -25.47 -13.35
N THR A 291 0.17 -24.73 -12.33
CA THR A 291 0.74 -23.38 -12.10
C THR A 291 2.01 -23.53 -11.28
N VAL A 292 3.12 -23.06 -11.82
CA VAL A 292 4.46 -23.18 -11.21
C VAL A 292 5.19 -21.83 -11.24
N PRO A 293 6.23 -21.61 -10.42
CA PRO A 293 7.04 -20.40 -10.51
C PRO A 293 7.63 -20.23 -11.91
N SER A 294 7.58 -19.01 -12.47
CA SER A 294 8.08 -18.72 -13.83
C SER A 294 9.61 -18.78 -13.89
N ASN A 295 10.27 -18.31 -12.84
CA ASN A 295 11.73 -18.36 -12.68
C ASN A 295 12.07 -18.47 -11.18
N ILE A 296 12.69 -19.56 -10.79
CA ILE A 296 13.05 -19.85 -9.39
C ILE A 296 14.06 -18.82 -8.84
N GLN A 297 15.06 -18.45 -9.62
CA GLN A 297 16.11 -17.50 -9.20
C GLN A 297 15.57 -16.07 -9.03
N GLY A 298 14.50 -15.73 -9.73
CA GLY A 298 13.88 -14.43 -9.66
C GLY A 298 12.85 -14.27 -8.53
N VAL A 299 12.55 -15.32 -7.77
CA VAL A 299 11.65 -15.24 -6.61
C VAL A 299 12.48 -14.98 -5.35
N HIS A 300 12.06 -14.03 -4.53
CA HIS A 300 12.70 -13.82 -3.23
C HIS A 300 12.53 -15.08 -2.36
N PRO A 301 13.58 -15.55 -1.67
CA PRO A 301 13.53 -16.81 -0.89
C PRO A 301 12.33 -16.90 0.07
N LEU A 302 11.97 -15.79 0.72
CA LEU A 302 10.83 -15.72 1.64
C LEU A 302 9.45 -15.88 0.96
N LEU A 303 9.39 -15.63 -0.35
CA LEU A 303 8.14 -15.73 -1.12
C LEU A 303 8.02 -17.05 -1.88
N PHE A 304 9.13 -17.77 -2.09
CA PHE A 304 9.16 -18.95 -2.95
C PHE A 304 8.16 -20.04 -2.53
N ILE A 305 8.13 -20.39 -1.25
CA ILE A 305 7.21 -21.40 -0.73
C ILE A 305 5.76 -20.91 -0.88
N ARG A 306 5.52 -19.62 -0.65
CA ARG A 306 4.19 -19.02 -0.81
C ARG A 306 3.71 -19.00 -2.26
N VAL A 307 4.61 -18.75 -3.22
CA VAL A 307 4.28 -18.89 -4.66
C VAL A 307 3.73 -20.28 -4.95
N LEU A 308 4.41 -21.34 -4.46
CA LEU A 308 3.98 -22.71 -4.66
C LEU A 308 2.66 -23.05 -3.95
N GLN A 309 2.49 -22.62 -2.71
CA GLN A 309 1.28 -22.89 -1.94
C GLN A 309 0.05 -22.19 -2.53
N MET A 310 0.20 -20.92 -2.93
CA MET A 310 -0.88 -20.16 -3.56
C MET A 310 -1.24 -20.69 -4.94
N SER A 311 -0.25 -21.20 -5.70
CA SER A 311 -0.48 -21.82 -7.03
C SER A 311 -1.29 -23.11 -7.00
N GLN A 312 -1.45 -23.71 -5.83
CA GLN A 312 -2.19 -24.95 -5.61
C GLN A 312 -3.32 -24.77 -4.60
N TRP A 313 -3.63 -23.53 -4.23
CA TRP A 313 -4.68 -23.22 -3.29
C TRP A 313 -6.01 -23.80 -3.76
N LYS A 314 -6.72 -24.41 -2.79
CA LYS A 314 -8.10 -24.87 -2.98
C LYS A 314 -8.95 -24.39 -1.83
N HIS A 315 -10.08 -23.80 -2.16
CA HIS A 315 -11.08 -23.46 -1.17
C HIS A 315 -11.61 -24.73 -0.50
N PRO A 316 -11.78 -24.75 0.83
CA PRO A 316 -12.30 -25.92 1.52
C PRO A 316 -13.71 -26.29 1.03
N PRO A 317 -13.98 -27.57 0.73
CA PRO A 317 -15.26 -27.99 0.14
C PRO A 317 -16.44 -27.88 1.12
N ASP A 318 -16.15 -27.84 2.42
CA ASP A 318 -17.10 -27.70 3.53
C ASP A 318 -17.44 -26.25 3.88
N VAL A 319 -16.76 -25.27 3.25
CA VAL A 319 -16.99 -23.85 3.45
C VAL A 319 -17.61 -23.26 2.17
N PRO A 320 -18.66 -22.45 2.26
CA PRO A 320 -19.21 -21.76 1.09
C PRO A 320 -18.15 -20.91 0.38
N PRO A 321 -18.12 -20.89 -0.96
CA PRO A 321 -17.17 -20.05 -1.68
C PRO A 321 -17.40 -18.57 -1.34
N PRO A 322 -16.33 -17.73 -1.35
CA PRO A 322 -16.40 -16.35 -0.90
C PRO A 322 -17.37 -15.47 -1.70
N PHE A 323 -17.63 -15.83 -2.95
CA PHE A 323 -18.62 -15.18 -3.82
C PHE A 323 -19.10 -16.11 -4.93
N LYS A 324 -20.26 -15.78 -5.51
CA LYS A 324 -20.82 -16.54 -6.64
C LYS A 324 -19.90 -16.50 -7.87
N GLY A 325 -19.54 -17.65 -8.39
CA GLY A 325 -18.65 -17.80 -9.55
C GLY A 325 -17.16 -17.85 -9.19
N TYR A 326 -16.83 -17.96 -7.90
CA TYR A 326 -15.45 -18.22 -7.47
C TYR A 326 -14.94 -19.54 -8.04
N ARG A 327 -13.72 -19.54 -8.57
CA ARG A 327 -12.99 -20.73 -9.05
C ARG A 327 -11.55 -20.63 -8.56
N ASP A 328 -11.03 -21.69 -7.99
CA ASP A 328 -9.66 -21.75 -7.47
C ASP A 328 -8.62 -21.41 -8.53
N GLU A 329 -8.82 -21.87 -9.76
CA GLU A 329 -7.89 -21.70 -10.88
C GLU A 329 -7.64 -20.25 -11.26
N ASP A 330 -8.60 -19.37 -11.04
CA ASP A 330 -8.46 -17.94 -11.32
C ASP A 330 -7.52 -17.26 -10.30
N TRP A 331 -7.33 -17.89 -9.14
CA TRP A 331 -6.50 -17.40 -8.03
C TRP A 331 -5.12 -18.05 -7.95
N TRP A 332 -4.77 -18.97 -8.84
CA TRP A 332 -3.47 -19.65 -8.78
C TRP A 332 -2.31 -18.80 -9.26
N ASP A 333 -2.52 -17.89 -10.22
CA ASP A 333 -1.46 -16.94 -10.60
C ASP A 333 -1.22 -15.95 -9.46
N ASN A 334 0.06 -15.79 -9.06
CA ASN A 334 0.43 -15.00 -7.89
C ASN A 334 1.88 -14.52 -7.94
N ASP A 335 2.21 -13.62 -7.01
CA ASP A 335 3.54 -13.03 -6.82
C ASP A 335 4.21 -13.46 -5.48
N GLY A 336 3.59 -14.40 -4.77
CA GLY A 336 4.03 -14.92 -3.47
C GLY A 336 3.42 -14.19 -2.26
N ALA A 337 2.74 -13.07 -2.47
CA ALA A 337 1.97 -12.39 -1.43
C ALA A 337 0.51 -12.19 -1.83
N LEU A 338 0.26 -11.84 -3.09
CA LEU A 338 -1.07 -11.60 -3.63
C LEU A 338 -1.31 -12.44 -4.89
N ASN A 339 -2.57 -12.74 -5.14
CA ASN A 339 -3.00 -13.38 -6.38
C ASN A 339 -3.04 -12.32 -7.49
N THR A 340 -2.54 -12.64 -8.68
CA THR A 340 -2.43 -11.67 -9.79
C THR A 340 -3.78 -11.05 -10.15
N ILE A 341 -4.85 -11.84 -10.13
CA ILE A 341 -6.21 -11.35 -10.36
C ILE A 341 -6.63 -10.27 -9.35
N SER A 342 -6.14 -10.37 -8.10
CA SER A 342 -6.43 -9.41 -7.04
C SER A 342 -5.81 -8.04 -7.28
N MET A 343 -4.72 -7.97 -8.05
CA MET A 343 -3.91 -6.77 -8.22
C MET A 343 -4.28 -5.93 -9.45
N THR A 344 -5.14 -6.44 -10.33
CA THR A 344 -5.46 -5.77 -11.60
C THR A 344 -6.32 -4.52 -11.38
N HIS A 345 -7.44 -4.67 -10.74
CA HIS A 345 -8.42 -3.63 -10.40
C HIS A 345 -9.44 -4.20 -9.40
N PRO A 346 -10.27 -3.38 -8.75
CA PRO A 346 -11.37 -3.87 -7.92
C PRO A 346 -12.38 -4.64 -8.76
N ARG A 347 -12.63 -5.92 -8.40
CA ARG A 347 -13.49 -6.83 -9.20
C ARG A 347 -14.67 -7.38 -8.42
N ILE A 348 -14.54 -7.48 -7.11
CA ILE A 348 -15.52 -8.10 -6.24
C ILE A 348 -15.95 -7.14 -5.13
N PRO A 349 -17.22 -7.08 -4.72
CA PRO A 349 -18.37 -7.85 -5.26
C PRO A 349 -18.85 -7.39 -6.63
N VAL A 350 -18.47 -6.18 -7.07
CA VAL A 350 -18.81 -5.60 -8.37
C VAL A 350 -17.52 -5.22 -9.09
N GLU A 351 -17.42 -5.57 -10.37
CA GLU A 351 -16.26 -5.23 -11.17
C GLU A 351 -16.30 -3.75 -11.58
N HIS A 352 -15.22 -3.04 -11.24
CA HIS A 352 -15.06 -1.64 -11.61
C HIS A 352 -14.58 -1.49 -13.06
N PRO A 353 -14.85 -0.35 -13.73
CA PRO A 353 -14.39 -0.11 -15.09
C PRO A 353 -12.88 -0.28 -15.21
N SER A 354 -12.45 -1.10 -16.16
CA SER A 354 -11.03 -1.40 -16.33
C SER A 354 -10.65 -1.67 -17.78
N ARG A 355 -9.36 -1.47 -18.09
CA ARG A 355 -8.76 -1.75 -19.39
C ARG A 355 -7.38 -2.35 -19.23
N PHE A 356 -7.16 -3.52 -19.79
CA PHE A 356 -5.83 -4.10 -19.91
C PHE A 356 -5.03 -3.33 -20.96
N VAL A 357 -3.75 -3.02 -20.65
CA VAL A 357 -2.81 -2.33 -21.54
C VAL A 357 -1.47 -3.05 -21.53
N VAL A 358 -0.83 -3.18 -22.67
CA VAL A 358 0.51 -3.76 -22.79
C VAL A 358 1.56 -2.65 -22.65
N GLU A 359 1.35 -1.53 -23.33
CA GLU A 359 2.23 -0.36 -23.30
C GLU A 359 1.51 0.89 -22.81
N ASP A 360 2.25 1.83 -22.26
CA ASP A 360 1.68 3.10 -21.77
C ASP A 360 1.10 3.96 -22.90
N SER A 361 1.60 3.80 -24.10
CA SER A 361 1.07 4.47 -25.32
C SER A 361 -0.37 4.06 -25.64
N GLU A 362 -0.79 2.87 -25.25
CA GLU A 362 -2.18 2.37 -25.46
C GLU A 362 -3.21 3.06 -24.57
N CYS A 363 -2.75 3.80 -23.57
CA CYS A 363 -3.63 4.57 -22.69
C CYS A 363 -4.12 5.90 -23.31
N GLN A 364 -3.70 6.27 -24.52
CA GLN A 364 -4.07 7.56 -25.11
C GLN A 364 -5.35 7.49 -25.97
N PRO A 365 -6.31 8.42 -25.82
CA PRO A 365 -6.39 9.43 -24.75
C PRO A 365 -6.77 8.80 -23.41
N LEU A 366 -6.13 9.27 -22.33
CA LEU A 366 -6.46 8.83 -20.97
C LEU A 366 -7.86 9.28 -20.57
N GLN A 367 -8.62 8.38 -19.95
CA GLN A 367 -9.94 8.65 -19.40
C GLN A 367 -9.91 8.47 -17.88
N THR A 368 -10.57 9.36 -17.17
CA THR A 368 -10.79 9.23 -15.72
C THR A 368 -11.85 8.16 -15.42
N GLY A 369 -11.86 7.63 -14.21
CA GLY A 369 -12.84 6.62 -13.78
C GLY A 369 -12.62 5.22 -14.33
N ILE A 370 -11.48 4.95 -14.99
CA ILE A 370 -11.13 3.66 -15.57
C ILE A 370 -9.78 3.20 -15.02
N TRP A 371 -9.70 1.94 -14.58
CA TRP A 371 -8.47 1.30 -14.16
C TRP A 371 -7.69 0.78 -15.36
N TYR A 372 -6.59 1.44 -15.73
CA TYR A 372 -5.64 0.93 -16.71
C TYR A 372 -4.65 0.01 -16.02
N TYR A 373 -4.63 -1.28 -16.38
CA TYR A 373 -3.76 -2.23 -15.70
C TYR A 373 -2.84 -3.00 -16.64
N LYS A 374 -1.63 -3.28 -16.14
CA LYS A 374 -0.63 -4.15 -16.77
C LYS A 374 -0.33 -5.34 -15.88
N ILE A 375 0.12 -6.44 -16.48
CA ILE A 375 0.70 -7.58 -15.76
C ILE A 375 2.21 -7.57 -15.99
N VAL A 376 2.97 -7.49 -14.91
CA VAL A 376 4.42 -7.38 -14.89
C VAL A 376 5.02 -8.67 -14.33
N GLU A 377 6.05 -9.21 -14.98
CA GLU A 377 6.72 -10.38 -14.44
C GLU A 377 7.59 -9.98 -13.24
N GLY A 378 7.22 -10.43 -12.05
CA GLY A 378 7.92 -10.11 -10.82
C GLY A 378 7.25 -10.71 -9.60
N ASP A 379 7.97 -10.78 -8.49
CA ASP A 379 7.39 -11.09 -7.20
C ASP A 379 6.91 -9.81 -6.48
N HIS A 380 6.27 -10.00 -5.33
CA HIS A 380 5.61 -8.91 -4.61
C HIS A 380 6.54 -7.76 -4.20
N ILE A 381 7.81 -8.02 -4.03
CA ILE A 381 8.80 -7.02 -3.60
C ILE A 381 9.58 -6.39 -4.78
N LEU A 382 9.14 -6.61 -6.02
CA LEU A 382 9.74 -6.01 -7.22
C LEU A 382 9.90 -4.48 -7.10
N PHE A 383 8.90 -3.82 -6.51
CA PHE A 383 8.81 -2.36 -6.43
C PHE A 383 9.41 -1.75 -5.16
N ILE A 384 9.91 -2.58 -4.25
CA ILE A 384 10.34 -2.14 -2.91
C ILE A 384 11.63 -2.80 -2.48
N VAL A 385 12.25 -2.26 -1.41
CA VAL A 385 13.35 -2.81 -0.61
C VAL A 385 14.68 -2.99 -1.34
N ASN A 386 14.71 -3.62 -2.51
CA ASN A 386 15.98 -3.92 -3.19
C ASN A 386 15.91 -3.63 -4.69
N ARG A 387 16.30 -2.40 -5.05
CA ARG A 387 16.36 -1.93 -6.44
C ARG A 387 17.31 -2.77 -7.30
N GLU A 388 18.46 -3.19 -6.75
CA GLU A 388 19.46 -3.95 -7.51
C GLU A 388 18.90 -5.30 -7.97
N ARG A 389 18.09 -5.96 -7.11
CA ARG A 389 17.43 -7.20 -7.44
C ARG A 389 16.38 -7.04 -8.54
N ALA A 390 15.62 -5.96 -8.52
CA ALA A 390 14.62 -5.65 -9.53
C ALA A 390 15.24 -5.19 -10.87
N GLY A 391 16.50 -4.69 -10.83
CA GLY A 391 17.26 -4.28 -12.01
C GLY A 391 16.61 -3.13 -12.78
N VAL A 392 16.84 -3.11 -14.08
CA VAL A 392 16.35 -2.07 -14.99
C VAL A 392 14.83 -1.92 -14.96
N GLN A 393 14.10 -3.00 -14.71
CA GLN A 393 12.63 -2.99 -14.68
C GLN A 393 12.06 -2.06 -13.60
N PHE A 394 12.74 -1.98 -12.43
CA PHE A 394 12.38 -1.06 -11.36
C PHE A 394 12.40 0.39 -11.86
N ASP A 395 13.51 0.79 -12.48
CA ASP A 395 13.70 2.15 -12.98
C ASP A 395 12.69 2.49 -14.08
N VAL A 396 12.54 1.61 -15.06
CA VAL A 396 11.59 1.80 -16.17
C VAL A 396 10.16 2.04 -15.66
N ILE A 397 9.71 1.28 -14.67
CA ILE A 397 8.35 1.42 -14.13
C ILE A 397 8.22 2.72 -13.34
N TYR A 398 9.15 3.01 -12.42
CA TYR A 398 9.07 4.24 -11.63
C TYR A 398 9.23 5.49 -12.49
N ASP A 399 10.15 5.48 -13.46
CA ASP A 399 10.32 6.60 -14.39
C ASP A 399 9.04 6.84 -15.21
N SER A 400 8.41 5.78 -15.70
CA SER A 400 7.11 5.88 -16.39
C SER A 400 6.01 6.48 -15.49
N ILE A 401 5.95 6.07 -14.20
CA ILE A 401 4.98 6.61 -13.24
C ILE A 401 5.23 8.08 -12.98
N PHE A 402 6.47 8.47 -12.65
CA PHE A 402 6.82 9.84 -12.32
C PHE A 402 6.67 10.75 -13.55
N GLU A 403 7.12 10.30 -14.70
CA GLU A 403 6.95 11.04 -15.95
C GLU A 403 5.47 11.28 -16.27
N ARG A 404 4.60 10.28 -16.09
CA ARG A 404 3.15 10.42 -16.25
C ARG A 404 2.57 11.44 -15.26
N CYS A 405 2.98 11.42 -13.99
CA CYS A 405 2.55 12.40 -12.99
C CYS A 405 3.02 13.83 -13.33
N ARG A 406 4.10 13.99 -14.07
CA ARG A 406 4.67 15.29 -14.43
C ARG A 406 4.26 15.79 -15.82
N LYS A 407 3.82 14.90 -16.71
CA LYS A 407 3.36 15.28 -18.06
C LYS A 407 2.02 16.01 -18.03
N HIS A 408 1.81 16.83 -19.03
CA HIS A 408 0.66 17.72 -19.27
C HIS A 408 -0.73 17.03 -19.31
N ALA A 409 -0.79 15.68 -19.29
CA ALA A 409 -2.05 14.94 -19.32
C ALA A 409 -3.01 15.27 -18.16
N PHE A 410 -2.50 15.80 -17.06
CA PHE A 410 -3.26 16.12 -15.86
C PHE A 410 -3.48 17.64 -15.64
N ARG A 411 -3.08 18.51 -16.58
CA ARG A 411 -3.43 19.92 -16.47
C ARG A 411 -4.92 20.09 -16.78
N LYS A 412 -5.67 20.71 -15.87
CA LYS A 412 -7.02 21.22 -16.18
C LYS A 412 -6.88 22.11 -17.43
N VAL A 413 -7.56 21.77 -18.52
CA VAL A 413 -7.73 22.68 -19.63
C VAL A 413 -8.43 23.91 -19.05
N PRO A 414 -7.86 25.14 -19.14
CA PRO A 414 -8.57 26.32 -18.68
C PRO A 414 -9.92 26.35 -19.39
N THR A 415 -11.01 26.33 -18.64
CA THR A 415 -12.33 26.62 -19.17
C THR A 415 -12.25 28.03 -19.76
N MET A 416 -12.37 28.14 -21.09
CA MET A 416 -12.50 29.46 -21.72
C MET A 416 -13.66 30.19 -21.03
N PRO A 417 -13.45 31.44 -20.60
CA PRO A 417 -14.57 32.21 -20.07
C PRO A 417 -15.63 32.26 -21.17
N ASP A 418 -16.87 31.90 -20.78
CA ASP A 418 -18.04 32.07 -21.64
C ASP A 418 -18.01 33.51 -22.15
N HIS A 419 -17.80 33.68 -23.43
CA HIS A 419 -18.00 34.95 -24.08
C HIS A 419 -19.50 35.33 -23.85
N ALA A 420 -19.70 36.20 -22.88
CA ALA A 420 -20.99 36.86 -22.70
C ALA A 420 -21.41 37.41 -24.06
N ASN A 421 -22.46 36.82 -24.58
CA ASN A 421 -23.19 37.35 -25.74
C ASN A 421 -23.67 38.76 -25.41
N SER A 422 -22.86 39.76 -25.73
CA SER A 422 -23.34 41.13 -25.89
C SER A 422 -23.97 41.21 -27.29
N GLY A 423 -25.20 40.79 -27.37
CA GLY A 423 -26.08 41.01 -28.53
C GLY A 423 -27.02 42.15 -28.25
N ASN A 424 -26.95 43.15 -29.08
CA ASN A 424 -27.84 44.31 -29.18
C ASN A 424 -29.34 43.94 -29.13
#